data_8d0558b91ff0dfb91226f0e2b411d880
#
_entry.id   8d0558b91ff0dfb91226f0e2b411d880
#
_cell.length_a   1.000
_cell.length_b   1.000
_cell.length_c   1.000
_cell.angle_alpha   90.00
_cell.angle_beta   90.00
_cell.angle_gamma   90.00
#
_symmetry.space_group_name_H-M   'P 1'
#
loop_
_entity.id
_entity.type
_entity.pdbx_description
1 polymer ?
#
loop_
_entity_poly.entity_id
_entity_poly.type
_entity_poly.pdbx_seq_one_letter_code
_entity_poly.pdbx_strand_id
1 'polypeptide(L)'
;VAGLLHTDANNYLSLLAGLGNECLGAIKITDENNEVVNADYQKLTIDEVSQLAREGAMETAELVTKSHLSLTGASGKVGLYYDENNKAWYLPKGAAPSTHIVKQSHVRLDGIVTNEQLCMMTAGNMGIEIPESFIVNVGDGRDEEVLLATKRYDRAIKHGLKKINGLSVPYRLHQEDFSQAMGISAHNKYESDNAGYLKMMFEIIRQKSFNP
;
A
#
# COMPACT_ATOMS: atom_id res chain seq x y z
N VAL A 1 7.94 -7.36 11.09
CA VAL A 1 8.26 -5.90 11.10
C VAL A 1 8.88 -5.50 12.43
N ALA A 2 8.20 -5.66 13.59
CA ALA A 2 8.75 -5.27 14.90
C ALA A 2 10.13 -5.90 15.19
N GLY A 3 10.32 -7.19 14.88
CA GLY A 3 11.60 -7.87 15.01
C GLY A 3 12.70 -7.29 14.12
N LEU A 4 12.38 -6.85 12.92
CA LEU A 4 13.31 -6.19 11.99
C LEU A 4 13.67 -4.76 12.42
N LEU A 5 12.75 -4.09 13.12
CA LEU A 5 12.97 -2.78 13.71
C LEU A 5 13.61 -2.84 15.10
N HIS A 6 13.91 -4.06 15.62
CA HIS A 6 14.42 -4.29 16.95
C HIS A 6 13.60 -3.60 18.06
N THR A 7 12.26 -3.62 17.92
CA THR A 7 11.33 -2.99 18.87
C THR A 7 10.22 -3.95 19.29
N ASP A 8 9.55 -3.64 20.40
CA ASP A 8 8.37 -4.37 20.85
C ASP A 8 7.17 -4.10 19.92
N ALA A 9 6.45 -5.15 19.55
CA ALA A 9 5.25 -5.05 18.71
C ALA A 9 4.12 -4.21 19.33
N ASN A 10 4.12 -4.05 20.66
CA ASN A 10 3.18 -3.21 21.38
C ASN A 10 3.66 -1.76 21.55
N ASN A 11 4.90 -1.44 21.16
CA ASN A 11 5.41 -0.08 21.20
C ASN A 11 5.08 0.65 19.90
N TYR A 12 3.87 1.20 19.83
CA TYR A 12 3.38 1.91 18.64
C TYR A 12 4.25 3.10 18.23
N LEU A 13 4.81 3.82 19.19
CA LEU A 13 5.67 4.97 18.88
C LEU A 13 6.96 4.55 18.19
N SER A 14 7.60 3.49 18.66
CA SER A 14 8.80 2.95 17.99
C SER A 14 8.49 2.37 16.62
N LEU A 15 7.33 1.73 16.44
CA LEU A 15 6.88 1.26 15.13
C LEU A 15 6.62 2.43 14.18
N LEU A 16 5.96 3.49 14.67
CA LEU A 16 5.69 4.69 13.88
C LEU A 16 6.97 5.45 13.53
N ALA A 17 7.95 5.54 14.43
CA ALA A 17 9.25 6.12 14.13
C ALA A 17 9.96 5.39 12.98
N GLY A 18 9.84 4.05 12.93
CA GLY A 18 10.44 3.22 11.88
C GLY A 18 9.67 3.22 10.55
N LEU A 19 8.35 3.42 10.57
CA LEU A 19 7.47 3.22 9.40
C LEU A 19 6.70 4.47 8.97
N GLY A 20 6.72 5.54 9.76
CA GLY A 20 5.80 6.67 9.59
C GLY A 20 6.06 7.59 8.39
N ASN A 21 7.15 7.39 7.65
CA ASN A 21 7.50 8.24 6.50
C ASN A 21 6.60 8.01 5.29
N GLU A 22 6.02 6.81 5.13
CA GLU A 22 5.15 6.46 4.02
C GLU A 22 3.85 5.81 4.54
N CYS A 23 2.99 6.62 5.13
CA CYS A 23 1.66 6.21 5.59
C CYS A 23 0.62 6.22 4.45
N LEU A 24 -0.56 5.68 4.75
CA LEU A 24 -1.75 5.87 3.93
C LEU A 24 -2.15 7.36 3.92
N GLY A 25 -2.69 7.82 2.80
CA GLY A 25 -3.11 9.19 2.64
C GLY A 25 -1.94 10.19 2.63
N ALA A 26 -2.18 11.38 3.15
CA ALA A 26 -1.24 12.49 3.17
C ALA A 26 -0.40 12.60 4.46
N ILE A 27 -0.71 11.78 5.48
CA ILE A 27 -0.07 11.86 6.79
C ILE A 27 1.37 11.36 6.72
N LYS A 28 2.27 12.07 7.40
CA LYS A 28 3.62 11.64 7.72
C LYS A 28 3.83 11.77 9.22
N ILE A 29 4.52 10.82 9.80
CA ILE A 29 4.89 10.83 11.21
C ILE A 29 6.40 10.93 11.27
N THR A 30 6.88 12.01 11.86
CA THR A 30 8.31 12.32 12.02
C THR A 30 8.59 12.58 13.50
N ASP A 31 9.84 12.40 13.92
CA ASP A 31 10.27 12.81 15.25
C ASP A 31 10.44 14.33 15.35
N GLU A 32 10.67 14.82 16.58
CA GLU A 32 10.82 16.26 16.86
C GLU A 32 12.08 16.86 16.21
N ASN A 33 13.09 16.05 15.95
CA ASN A 33 14.37 16.50 15.41
C ASN A 33 14.31 16.75 13.90
N ASN A 34 13.19 16.40 13.26
CA ASN A 34 12.91 16.69 11.84
C ASN A 34 14.11 16.38 10.94
N GLU A 35 14.79 15.26 11.18
CA GLU A 35 15.83 14.81 10.28
C GLU A 35 15.22 14.70 8.89
N VAL A 36 15.76 15.47 7.96
CA VAL A 36 15.32 15.44 6.56
C VAL A 36 15.66 14.07 6.02
N VAL A 37 14.70 13.16 6.13
CA VAL A 37 14.84 11.82 5.57
C VAL A 37 14.93 12.00 4.07
N ASN A 38 16.11 11.78 3.50
CA ASN A 38 16.36 11.89 2.08
C ASN A 38 15.39 10.99 1.31
N ALA A 39 14.65 11.59 0.39
CA ALA A 39 13.76 10.85 -0.47
C ALA A 39 14.54 10.35 -1.70
N ASP A 40 14.47 9.06 -1.98
CA ASP A 40 15.14 8.43 -3.12
C ASP A 40 14.31 7.29 -3.72
N TYR A 41 14.64 6.90 -4.95
CA TYR A 41 14.05 5.76 -5.65
C TYR A 41 15.16 4.83 -6.13
N GLN A 42 15.26 3.68 -5.49
CA GLN A 42 16.18 2.62 -5.92
C GLN A 42 15.51 1.76 -6.99
N LYS A 43 16.08 1.71 -8.18
CA LYS A 43 15.59 0.82 -9.24
C LYS A 43 15.70 -0.64 -8.81
N LEU A 44 14.62 -1.40 -8.99
CA LEU A 44 14.60 -2.84 -8.79
C LEU A 44 14.96 -3.56 -10.09
N THR A 45 15.73 -4.60 -9.97
CA THR A 45 15.97 -5.58 -11.04
C THR A 45 14.77 -6.52 -11.19
N ILE A 46 14.67 -7.23 -12.29
CA ILE A 46 13.62 -8.24 -12.49
C ILE A 46 13.78 -9.39 -11.47
N ASP A 47 15.01 -9.69 -11.07
CA ASP A 47 15.29 -10.72 -10.08
C ASP A 47 14.76 -10.32 -8.71
N GLU A 48 14.93 -9.06 -8.29
CA GLU A 48 14.37 -8.54 -7.04
C GLU A 48 12.84 -8.54 -7.07
N VAL A 49 12.21 -8.18 -8.19
CA VAL A 49 10.74 -8.28 -8.35
C VAL A 49 10.30 -9.74 -8.35
N SER A 50 11.07 -10.64 -8.99
CA SER A 50 10.82 -12.08 -8.99
C SER A 50 10.93 -12.67 -7.58
N GLN A 51 11.90 -12.22 -6.80
CA GLN A 51 12.10 -12.65 -5.42
C GLN A 51 10.92 -12.29 -4.53
N LEU A 52 10.33 -11.09 -4.71
CA LEU A 52 9.08 -10.70 -4.04
C LEU A 52 7.95 -11.72 -4.27
N ALA A 53 7.81 -12.24 -5.49
CA ALA A 53 6.78 -13.21 -5.81
C ALA A 53 7.04 -14.59 -5.19
N ARG A 54 8.32 -14.99 -5.05
CA ARG A 54 8.72 -16.33 -4.60
C ARG A 54 8.85 -16.48 -3.09
N GLU A 55 9.42 -15.49 -2.43
CA GLU A 55 9.79 -15.57 -1.00
C GLU A 55 8.67 -15.13 -0.05
N GLY A 56 7.60 -14.58 -0.60
CA GLY A 56 6.37 -14.31 0.12
C GLY A 56 6.51 -13.28 1.25
N ALA A 57 5.85 -13.54 2.36
CA ALA A 57 5.68 -12.57 3.45
C ALA A 57 7.00 -12.13 4.14
N MET A 58 8.06 -12.93 4.08
CA MET A 58 9.35 -12.60 4.70
C MET A 58 10.05 -11.47 3.94
N GLU A 59 10.17 -11.61 2.63
CA GLU A 59 10.81 -10.60 1.78
C GLU A 59 10.01 -9.29 1.78
N THR A 60 8.67 -9.39 1.75
CA THR A 60 7.81 -8.22 1.88
C THR A 60 8.03 -7.48 3.18
N ALA A 61 8.18 -8.19 4.31
CA ALA A 61 8.43 -7.56 5.61
C ALA A 61 9.79 -6.83 5.63
N GLU A 62 10.81 -7.40 5.00
CA GLU A 62 12.12 -6.75 4.87
C GLU A 62 12.04 -5.49 3.99
N LEU A 63 11.36 -5.56 2.84
CA LEU A 63 11.16 -4.42 1.96
C LEU A 63 10.31 -3.32 2.60
N VAL A 64 9.25 -3.69 3.33
CA VAL A 64 8.44 -2.74 4.11
C VAL A 64 9.31 -2.01 5.13
N THR A 65 10.18 -2.73 5.82
CA THR A 65 11.10 -2.13 6.80
C THR A 65 12.12 -1.21 6.12
N LYS A 66 12.72 -1.65 5.02
CA LYS A 66 13.69 -0.84 4.24
C LYS A 66 13.07 0.43 3.63
N SER A 67 11.79 0.36 3.25
CA SER A 67 11.07 1.50 2.65
C SER A 67 10.38 2.41 3.67
N HIS A 68 10.46 2.09 4.97
CA HIS A 68 9.73 2.79 6.03
C HIS A 68 8.22 2.92 5.76
N LEU A 69 7.64 1.91 5.12
CA LEU A 69 6.26 1.90 4.65
C LEU A 69 5.33 1.26 5.68
N SER A 70 4.25 1.95 6.02
CA SER A 70 3.16 1.43 6.85
C SER A 70 1.90 1.21 6.01
N LEU A 71 1.61 -0.04 5.67
CA LEU A 71 0.37 -0.44 5.00
C LEU A 71 -0.43 -1.39 5.90
N THR A 72 -1.72 -1.12 6.04
CA THR A 72 -2.64 -1.93 6.85
C THR A 72 -3.13 -3.16 6.09
N GLY A 73 -3.48 -4.24 6.81
CA GLY A 73 -4.13 -5.43 6.27
C GLY A 73 -3.37 -6.73 6.55
N ALA A 74 -4.07 -7.86 6.39
CA ALA A 74 -3.61 -9.19 6.79
C ALA A 74 -2.66 -9.87 5.79
N SER A 75 -2.69 -9.46 4.51
CA SER A 75 -1.82 -10.03 3.45
C SER A 75 -0.51 -9.24 3.32
N GLY A 76 0.57 -9.94 2.94
CA GLY A 76 1.84 -9.30 2.59
C GLY A 76 1.67 -8.33 1.41
N LYS A 77 2.16 -7.11 1.59
CA LYS A 77 2.09 -6.07 0.56
C LYS A 77 3.21 -5.06 0.75
N VAL A 78 3.65 -4.47 -0.34
CA VAL A 78 4.69 -3.46 -0.37
C VAL A 78 4.28 -2.29 -1.27
N GLY A 79 4.66 -1.07 -0.90
CA GLY A 79 4.51 0.10 -1.76
C GLY A 79 5.72 0.26 -2.67
N LEU A 80 5.50 0.22 -3.96
CA LEU A 80 6.53 0.44 -4.97
C LEU A 80 6.18 1.64 -5.85
N TYR A 81 7.19 2.24 -6.45
CA TYR A 81 6.99 3.21 -7.52
C TYR A 81 7.11 2.49 -8.86
N TYR A 82 6.13 2.66 -9.73
CA TYR A 82 6.15 2.15 -11.10
C TYR A 82 6.29 3.29 -12.10
N ASP A 83 7.32 3.22 -12.91
CA ASP A 83 7.51 4.11 -14.06
C ASP A 83 6.84 3.48 -15.29
N GLU A 84 5.67 4.01 -15.64
CA GLU A 84 4.87 3.50 -16.77
C GLU A 84 5.60 3.67 -18.12
N ASN A 85 6.46 4.71 -18.27
CA ASN A 85 7.18 4.97 -19.52
C ASN A 85 8.28 3.95 -19.76
N ASN A 86 9.04 3.62 -18.72
CA ASN A 86 10.16 2.68 -18.82
C ASN A 86 9.79 1.26 -18.38
N LYS A 87 8.55 1.03 -17.95
CA LYS A 87 8.06 -0.25 -17.38
C LYS A 87 9.00 -0.79 -16.30
N ALA A 88 9.41 0.10 -15.39
CA ALA A 88 10.42 -0.19 -14.40
C ALA A 88 9.89 0.05 -12.97
N TRP A 89 10.27 -0.85 -12.06
CA TRP A 89 9.92 -0.78 -10.66
C TRP A 89 11.05 -0.16 -9.84
N TYR A 90 10.66 0.59 -8.83
CA TYR A 90 11.58 1.24 -7.89
C TYR A 90 11.08 1.06 -6.46
N LEU A 91 12.03 0.82 -5.56
CA LEU A 91 11.80 0.83 -4.12
C LEU A 91 11.91 2.29 -3.62
N PRO A 92 10.81 2.86 -3.09
CA PRO A 92 10.89 4.17 -2.45
C PRO A 92 11.73 4.09 -1.18
N LYS A 93 12.59 5.08 -0.97
CA LYS A 93 13.42 5.22 0.23
C LYS A 93 13.15 6.53 0.95
N GLY A 94 13.24 6.49 2.27
CA GLY A 94 13.04 7.65 3.11
C GLY A 94 11.62 8.23 2.93
N ALA A 95 11.52 9.51 2.56
CA ALA A 95 10.25 10.19 2.38
C ALA A 95 9.65 10.08 0.97
N ALA A 96 10.23 9.26 0.08
CA ALA A 96 9.73 9.08 -1.28
C ALA A 96 8.39 8.33 -1.30
N PRO A 97 7.33 8.85 -1.93
CA PRO A 97 6.04 8.18 -1.97
C PRO A 97 6.01 7.08 -3.04
N SER A 98 5.36 5.96 -2.71
CA SER A 98 5.03 4.90 -3.68
C SER A 98 3.88 5.33 -4.61
N THR A 99 3.76 4.70 -5.77
CA THR A 99 2.63 4.88 -6.71
C THR A 99 1.68 3.71 -6.73
N HIS A 100 2.16 2.52 -6.38
CA HIS A 100 1.41 1.27 -6.40
C HIS A 100 1.54 0.52 -5.09
N ILE A 101 0.52 -0.24 -4.76
CA ILE A 101 0.56 -1.29 -3.74
C ILE A 101 0.68 -2.61 -4.49
N VAL A 102 1.76 -3.34 -4.18
CA VAL A 102 2.03 -4.65 -4.78
C VAL A 102 1.76 -5.73 -3.73
N LYS A 103 0.97 -6.72 -4.11
CA LYS A 103 0.59 -7.86 -3.27
C LYS A 103 1.06 -9.15 -3.90
N GLN A 104 1.39 -10.11 -3.07
CA GLN A 104 1.71 -11.48 -3.45
C GLN A 104 0.65 -12.45 -2.92
N SER A 105 0.58 -13.62 -3.50
CA SER A 105 -0.26 -14.69 -2.96
C SER A 105 0.18 -15.09 -1.56
N HIS A 106 -0.78 -15.47 -0.74
CA HIS A 106 -0.51 -15.91 0.62
C HIS A 106 -0.23 -17.42 0.61
N VAL A 107 0.77 -17.87 1.37
CA VAL A 107 1.17 -19.30 1.47
C VAL A 107 0.05 -20.27 1.82
N ARG A 108 -1.09 -19.79 2.31
CA ARG A 108 -2.27 -20.61 2.67
C ARG A 108 -3.47 -20.41 1.74
N LEU A 109 -3.35 -19.49 0.76
CA LEU A 109 -4.46 -19.08 -0.11
C LEU A 109 -3.92 -18.89 -1.52
N ASP A 110 -3.81 -20.01 -2.24
CA ASP A 110 -3.35 -20.01 -3.62
C ASP A 110 -4.31 -19.21 -4.51
N GLY A 111 -3.77 -18.52 -5.51
CA GLY A 111 -4.53 -17.78 -6.48
C GLY A 111 -5.23 -16.52 -5.95
N ILE A 112 -4.95 -16.07 -4.71
CA ILE A 112 -5.68 -14.95 -4.11
C ILE A 112 -5.47 -13.64 -4.88
N VAL A 113 -4.27 -13.39 -5.40
CA VAL A 113 -3.98 -12.16 -6.19
C VAL A 113 -4.68 -12.21 -7.55
N THR A 114 -4.72 -13.39 -8.19
CA THR A 114 -5.44 -13.60 -9.44
C THR A 114 -6.95 -13.45 -9.24
N ASN A 115 -7.48 -14.01 -8.14
CA ASN A 115 -8.88 -13.85 -7.78
C ASN A 115 -9.23 -12.38 -7.48
N GLU A 116 -8.38 -11.65 -6.77
CA GLU A 116 -8.58 -10.21 -6.52
C GLU A 116 -8.62 -9.43 -7.84
N GLN A 117 -7.69 -9.71 -8.77
CA GLN A 117 -7.71 -9.08 -10.09
C GLN A 117 -8.97 -9.39 -10.87
N LEU A 118 -9.43 -10.65 -10.85
CA LEU A 118 -10.68 -11.04 -11.51
C LEU A 118 -11.89 -10.30 -10.93
N CYS A 119 -11.98 -10.19 -9.60
CA CYS A 119 -13.04 -9.43 -8.94
C CYS A 119 -13.00 -7.95 -9.31
N MET A 120 -11.81 -7.33 -9.34
CA MET A 120 -11.65 -5.93 -9.77
C MET A 120 -12.11 -5.74 -11.21
N MET A 121 -11.67 -6.58 -12.14
CA MET A 121 -12.10 -6.51 -13.54
C MET A 121 -13.61 -6.70 -13.68
N THR A 122 -14.19 -7.63 -12.94
CA THR A 122 -15.64 -7.87 -12.95
C THR A 122 -16.39 -6.64 -12.46
N ALA A 123 -15.98 -6.04 -11.35
CA ALA A 123 -16.58 -4.82 -10.81
C ALA A 123 -16.49 -3.66 -11.82
N GLY A 124 -15.33 -3.48 -12.46
CA GLY A 124 -15.17 -2.48 -13.51
C GLY A 124 -16.08 -2.71 -14.71
N ASN A 125 -16.24 -3.95 -15.17
CA ASN A 125 -17.15 -4.31 -16.25
C ASN A 125 -18.63 -4.10 -15.88
N MET A 126 -18.95 -4.10 -14.59
CA MET A 126 -20.29 -3.74 -14.08
C MET A 126 -20.50 -2.23 -13.93
N GLY A 127 -19.52 -1.40 -14.31
CA GLY A 127 -19.59 0.06 -14.22
C GLY A 127 -19.25 0.64 -12.85
N ILE A 128 -18.67 -0.17 -11.94
CA ILE A 128 -18.15 0.32 -10.66
C ILE A 128 -16.78 0.95 -10.92
N GLU A 129 -16.55 2.15 -10.41
CA GLU A 129 -15.25 2.79 -10.46
C GLU A 129 -14.26 2.02 -9.59
N ILE A 130 -13.18 1.53 -10.19
CA ILE A 130 -12.14 0.74 -9.53
C ILE A 130 -10.78 1.41 -9.72
N PRO A 131 -9.83 1.22 -8.80
CA PRO A 131 -8.44 1.60 -9.04
C PRO A 131 -7.85 0.74 -10.18
N GLU A 132 -7.00 1.36 -10.98
CA GLU A 132 -6.23 0.66 -12.02
C GLU A 132 -5.38 -0.44 -11.38
N SER A 133 -5.48 -1.66 -11.89
CA SER A 133 -4.75 -2.81 -11.36
C SER A 133 -4.37 -3.77 -12.47
N PHE A 134 -3.25 -4.48 -12.29
CA PHE A 134 -2.75 -5.45 -13.24
C PHE A 134 -1.88 -6.51 -12.57
N ILE A 135 -1.78 -7.66 -13.22
CA ILE A 135 -0.88 -8.74 -12.81
C ILE A 135 0.53 -8.45 -13.34
N VAL A 136 1.51 -8.56 -12.45
CA VAL A 136 2.95 -8.59 -12.78
C VAL A 136 3.38 -10.04 -12.78
N ASN A 137 3.60 -10.61 -13.96
CA ASN A 137 4.09 -11.96 -14.12
C ASN A 137 5.63 -11.94 -14.27
N VAL A 138 6.33 -12.63 -13.40
CA VAL A 138 7.80 -12.71 -13.37
C VAL A 138 8.32 -14.10 -13.78
N GLY A 139 7.46 -14.98 -14.31
CA GLY A 139 7.79 -16.33 -14.73
C GLY A 139 6.76 -16.91 -15.69
N ASP A 140 6.39 -18.18 -15.50
CA ASP A 140 5.45 -18.91 -16.35
C ASP A 140 3.97 -18.71 -15.97
N GLY A 141 3.69 -17.86 -14.98
CA GLY A 141 2.33 -17.54 -14.52
C GLY A 141 1.80 -18.43 -13.41
N ARG A 142 2.67 -19.20 -12.76
CA ARG A 142 2.31 -19.91 -11.54
C ARG A 142 2.04 -18.93 -10.41
N ASP A 143 1.31 -19.34 -9.38
CA ASP A 143 0.89 -18.44 -8.29
C ASP A 143 2.06 -17.77 -7.57
N GLU A 144 3.15 -18.49 -7.36
CA GLU A 144 4.40 -17.98 -6.78
C GLU A 144 5.21 -17.05 -7.71
N GLU A 145 4.75 -16.86 -8.96
CA GLU A 145 5.43 -16.05 -9.97
C GLU A 145 4.59 -14.83 -10.37
N VAL A 146 3.50 -14.58 -9.66
CA VAL A 146 2.60 -13.47 -9.95
C VAL A 146 2.41 -12.56 -8.77
N LEU A 147 2.39 -11.25 -9.05
CA LEU A 147 2.05 -10.21 -8.11
C LEU A 147 0.85 -9.43 -8.64
N LEU A 148 0.02 -8.91 -7.76
CA LEU A 148 -1.01 -7.93 -8.10
C LEU A 148 -0.50 -6.53 -7.80
N ALA A 149 -0.42 -5.69 -8.80
CA ALA A 149 -0.14 -4.27 -8.66
C ALA A 149 -1.42 -3.46 -8.74
N THR A 150 -1.70 -2.64 -7.73
CA THR A 150 -2.85 -1.73 -7.69
C THR A 150 -2.34 -0.30 -7.58
N LYS A 151 -2.73 0.57 -8.51
CA LYS A 151 -2.39 1.99 -8.48
C LYS A 151 -3.04 2.66 -7.29
N ARG A 152 -2.28 3.42 -6.55
CA ARG A 152 -2.76 4.13 -5.36
C ARG A 152 -3.62 5.32 -5.78
N TYR A 153 -4.88 5.34 -5.36
CA TYR A 153 -5.78 6.48 -5.59
C TYR A 153 -5.46 7.69 -4.69
N ASP A 154 -4.73 7.45 -3.59
CA ASP A 154 -4.24 8.50 -2.69
C ASP A 154 -2.89 9.10 -3.14
N ARG A 155 -2.50 8.86 -4.39
CA ARG A 155 -1.31 9.41 -5.03
C ARG A 155 -1.65 9.96 -6.41
N ALA A 156 -1.37 11.23 -6.63
CA ALA A 156 -1.64 11.89 -7.90
C ALA A 156 -0.35 12.42 -8.54
N ILE A 157 -0.12 12.11 -9.81
CA ILE A 157 0.96 12.71 -10.60
C ILE A 157 0.39 13.91 -11.35
N LYS A 158 0.96 15.10 -11.09
CA LYS A 158 0.59 16.35 -11.77
C LYS A 158 1.80 16.91 -12.54
N HIS A 159 1.55 17.65 -13.59
CA HIS A 159 2.61 18.34 -14.32
C HIS A 159 3.34 19.35 -13.41
N GLY A 160 4.67 19.50 -13.59
CA GLY A 160 5.47 20.46 -12.84
C GLY A 160 5.88 20.03 -11.43
N LEU A 161 5.65 18.79 -11.06
CA LEU A 161 6.06 18.24 -9.76
C LEU A 161 7.59 18.12 -9.64
N LYS A 162 8.06 18.12 -8.39
CA LYS A 162 9.43 17.78 -8.01
C LYS A 162 9.80 16.41 -8.62
N LYS A 163 11.02 16.30 -9.10
CA LYS A 163 11.59 15.03 -9.58
C LYS A 163 12.70 14.56 -8.66
N ILE A 164 12.80 13.26 -8.52
CA ILE A 164 13.89 12.55 -7.86
C ILE A 164 14.41 11.53 -8.87
N ASN A 165 15.69 11.60 -9.24
CA ASN A 165 16.31 10.72 -10.26
C ASN A 165 15.54 10.68 -11.58
N GLY A 166 14.95 11.82 -12.00
CA GLY A 166 14.14 11.91 -13.21
C GLY A 166 12.68 11.45 -13.06
N LEU A 167 12.33 10.79 -11.97
CA LEU A 167 10.98 10.30 -11.67
C LEU A 167 10.13 11.39 -11.00
N SER A 168 8.89 11.56 -11.45
CA SER A 168 7.95 12.53 -10.86
C SER A 168 7.49 12.08 -9.48
N VAL A 169 7.66 12.92 -8.47
CA VAL A 169 7.22 12.63 -7.09
C VAL A 169 5.70 12.82 -7.01
N PRO A 170 4.92 11.77 -6.70
CA PRO A 170 3.46 11.90 -6.62
C PRO A 170 3.03 12.78 -5.45
N TYR A 171 1.92 13.47 -5.66
CA TYR A 171 1.21 14.21 -4.63
C TYR A 171 0.48 13.24 -3.71
N ARG A 172 0.48 13.48 -2.41
CA ARG A 172 -0.27 12.70 -1.44
C ARG A 172 -1.66 13.32 -1.24
N LEU A 173 -2.70 12.51 -1.40
CA LEU A 173 -4.07 12.88 -1.11
C LEU A 173 -4.45 12.28 0.24
N HIS A 174 -5.17 13.05 1.06
CA HIS A 174 -5.68 12.53 2.33
C HIS A 174 -6.77 11.48 2.08
N GLN A 175 -6.76 10.43 2.90
CA GLN A 175 -7.81 9.42 2.96
C GLN A 175 -7.95 8.89 4.38
N GLU A 176 -9.13 8.39 4.67
CA GLU A 176 -9.45 7.64 5.87
C GLU A 176 -10.25 6.40 5.49
N ASP A 177 -10.05 5.29 6.20
CA ASP A 177 -10.97 4.16 6.11
C ASP A 177 -12.21 4.42 6.99
N PHE A 178 -13.26 3.62 6.77
CA PHE A 178 -14.49 3.82 7.54
C PHE A 178 -14.33 3.62 9.04
N SER A 179 -13.41 2.77 9.49
CA SER A 179 -13.17 2.62 10.93
C SER A 179 -12.57 3.89 11.52
N GLN A 180 -11.67 4.56 10.80
CA GLN A 180 -11.12 5.86 11.19
C GLN A 180 -12.21 6.95 11.19
N ALA A 181 -12.99 7.04 10.12
CA ALA A 181 -14.07 8.02 9.99
C ALA A 181 -15.18 7.83 11.06
N MET A 182 -15.41 6.61 11.51
CA MET A 182 -16.34 6.26 12.59
C MET A 182 -15.75 6.38 13.99
N GLY A 183 -14.44 6.64 14.12
CA GLY A 183 -13.75 6.68 15.42
C GLY A 183 -13.61 5.30 16.08
N ILE A 184 -13.66 4.22 15.30
CA ILE A 184 -13.57 2.85 15.80
C ILE A 184 -12.09 2.49 15.96
N SER A 185 -11.73 1.92 17.12
CA SER A 185 -10.35 1.48 17.36
C SER A 185 -9.93 0.36 16.43
N ALA A 186 -8.62 0.25 16.15
CA ALA A 186 -8.07 -0.79 15.30
C ALA A 186 -8.41 -2.23 15.77
N HIS A 187 -8.60 -2.44 17.07
CA HIS A 187 -8.98 -3.73 17.63
C HIS A 187 -10.42 -4.14 17.26
N ASN A 188 -11.28 -3.16 17.01
CA ASN A 188 -12.69 -3.34 16.65
C ASN A 188 -12.94 -3.03 15.18
N LYS A 189 -11.91 -2.98 14.35
CA LYS A 189 -12.00 -2.61 12.93
C LYS A 189 -12.96 -3.52 12.15
N TYR A 190 -12.97 -4.82 12.46
CA TYR A 190 -13.87 -5.78 11.84
C TYR A 190 -15.14 -5.91 12.65
N GLU A 191 -16.27 -5.86 11.95
CA GLU A 191 -17.58 -5.90 12.59
C GLU A 191 -17.75 -7.20 13.39
N SER A 192 -18.10 -7.07 14.66
CA SER A 192 -18.62 -8.16 15.48
C SER A 192 -20.14 -8.26 15.29
N ASP A 193 -20.72 -9.40 15.65
CA ASP A 193 -22.16 -9.63 15.58
C ASP A 193 -22.97 -8.46 16.17
N ASN A 194 -23.87 -7.90 15.38
CA ASN A 194 -24.78 -6.82 15.73
C ASN A 194 -24.16 -5.43 16.00
N ALA A 195 -22.92 -5.17 15.60
CA ALA A 195 -22.31 -3.84 15.77
C ALA A 195 -22.93 -2.74 14.88
N GLY A 196 -23.58 -3.13 13.78
CA GLY A 196 -24.31 -2.19 12.90
C GLY A 196 -23.40 -1.25 12.11
N TYR A 197 -22.18 -1.66 11.78
CA TYR A 197 -21.19 -0.83 11.05
C TYR A 197 -21.71 -0.39 9.69
N LEU A 198 -22.39 -1.27 8.95
CA LEU A 198 -22.96 -0.92 7.65
C LEU A 198 -23.88 0.28 7.75
N LYS A 199 -24.76 0.31 8.78
CA LYS A 199 -25.64 1.45 9.02
C LYS A 199 -24.88 2.73 9.31
N MET A 200 -23.84 2.66 10.15
CA MET A 200 -22.97 3.79 10.51
C MET A 200 -22.23 4.32 9.27
N MET A 201 -21.75 3.43 8.39
CA MET A 201 -21.10 3.80 7.12
C MET A 201 -22.06 4.60 6.23
N PHE A 202 -23.33 4.14 6.05
CA PHE A 202 -24.33 4.88 5.28
C PHE A 202 -24.69 6.24 5.92
N GLU A 203 -24.72 6.32 7.25
CA GLU A 203 -24.96 7.60 7.93
C GLU A 203 -23.83 8.60 7.69
N ILE A 204 -22.56 8.16 7.71
CA ILE A 204 -21.41 9.00 7.37
C ILE A 204 -21.48 9.46 5.91
N ILE A 205 -21.77 8.56 4.99
CA ILE A 205 -21.91 8.90 3.56
C ILE A 205 -22.97 9.99 3.40
N ARG A 206 -24.16 9.83 3.99
CA ARG A 206 -25.24 10.82 3.93
C ARG A 206 -24.86 12.18 4.51
N GLN A 207 -24.05 12.20 5.56
CA GLN A 207 -23.69 13.45 6.25
C GLN A 207 -22.50 14.16 5.61
N LYS A 208 -21.58 13.43 5.00
CA LYS A 208 -20.28 13.95 4.59
C LYS A 208 -20.05 13.90 3.07
N SER A 209 -20.78 13.06 2.34
CA SER A 209 -20.66 13.03 0.88
C SER A 209 -21.37 14.22 0.25
N PHE A 210 -20.73 14.78 -0.78
CA PHE A 210 -21.34 15.83 -1.59
C PHE A 210 -22.52 15.31 -2.43
N ASN A 211 -22.50 14.02 -2.77
CA ASN A 211 -23.53 13.31 -3.53
C ASN A 211 -23.76 11.93 -2.88
N PRO A 212 -24.53 11.84 -1.79
CA PRO A 212 -24.74 10.60 -1.05
C PRO A 212 -25.59 9.57 -1.78
#